data_4252abfd3dd5b70f6981bc8a5ec6bb71
#
_entry.id   4252abfd3dd5b70f6981bc8a5ec6bb71
#
_cell.length_a   1.000
_cell.length_b   1.000
_cell.length_c   1.000
_cell.angle_alpha   90.00
_cell.angle_beta   90.00
_cell.angle_gamma   90.00
#
_symmetry.space_group_name_H-M   'P 1'
#
loop_
_entity.id
_entity.type
_entity.pdbx_description
1 polymer ?
#
loop_
_entity_poly.entity_id
_entity_poly.type
_entity_poly.pdbx_seq_one_letter_code
_entity_poly.pdbx_strand_id
1 'polypeptide(L)'
;MKFRTLAVALGISAAALLAIPGSGATASLQTGTERMQTGPNQVANRYLKQQLVWKQCGDPEYRTFCAKITAPRDWSNQYSGNDIELAVSKVTPVGKSKTKPSRVIFGNPGGPGGAGLGMAPYLASQAALAKDHLFIGFDPRGTGDSANVTCEGAPGFTMDARDRDSSNLDLISEAALLTRPYCERQSRGLLPFVNTAQTVQDIDLIRQLLGYDKIDWVGYSGGTWLGAYYQTYFPAHVGRFVLDSNTDFTKPWSDTFLAQPQAFERRFREDFAPWAAKHDDKLGLGGSPRLVIRTYERLRRELKKQPAVEEFLDGSVKISYDQNALDDIIAGDMYTKADFQSLAIDLAFLRDLSAAQTKGGPKAAQRKVDALPLARQHELVRRATRSTVGLRPLGRPFADDAEDATFTAVTCNDTPWPQGREYGDQLAARLGPKYPLLGWGMNENPCFYWDRPALEMPVPTGKGLPTTLMVQSVHDPATSLSLATSAHHRYAGSRLLTITGEGDHGVYGGVNKCADKIINTFLTTGVAPAKDLSCKGEGIPAPSVPDSEDDGAGAPLRRIAGFTKEVSGYLQ
;
A
#
# COMPACT_ATOMS: atom_id res chain seq x y z
N MET A 1 29.48 -62.80 -7.41
CA MET A 1 28.64 -64.02 -7.55
C MET A 1 27.32 -63.57 -8.18
N LYS A 2 27.20 -64.06 -9.43
CA LYS A 2 26.04 -64.35 -10.28
C LYS A 2 24.69 -63.59 -10.06
N PHE A 3 24.38 -62.82 -11.08
CA PHE A 3 23.09 -62.37 -11.59
C PHE A 3 21.98 -63.43 -11.57
N ARG A 4 20.73 -62.96 -11.36
CA ARG A 4 19.57 -63.55 -12.04
C ARG A 4 18.53 -62.45 -12.34
N THR A 5 18.41 -62.17 -13.61
CA THR A 5 17.34 -61.48 -14.33
C THR A 5 16.06 -62.34 -14.27
N LEU A 6 14.92 -61.71 -14.01
CA LEU A 6 13.62 -62.36 -14.30
C LEU A 6 12.79 -61.39 -15.17
N ALA A 7 12.59 -61.82 -16.41
CA ALA A 7 11.67 -61.26 -17.37
C ALA A 7 10.27 -61.82 -17.08
N VAL A 8 9.24 -60.98 -17.06
CA VAL A 8 7.83 -61.43 -17.09
C VAL A 8 7.20 -60.87 -18.35
N ALA A 9 6.63 -61.80 -19.11
CA ALA A 9 6.06 -61.63 -20.42
C ALA A 9 4.66 -61.00 -20.38
N LEU A 10 4.36 -60.22 -21.45
CA LEU A 10 3.04 -59.73 -21.78
C LEU A 10 2.06 -60.86 -22.09
N GLY A 11 0.87 -60.82 -21.45
CA GLY A 11 -0.30 -61.55 -21.87
C GLY A 11 -1.36 -60.58 -22.43
N ILE A 12 -1.56 -60.63 -23.74
CA ILE A 12 -2.64 -59.95 -24.45
C ILE A 12 -3.87 -60.85 -24.35
N SER A 13 -4.95 -60.37 -23.71
CA SER A 13 -6.28 -60.99 -23.81
C SER A 13 -7.22 -60.03 -24.52
N ALA A 14 -7.64 -60.42 -25.70
CA ALA A 14 -8.70 -59.83 -26.47
C ALA A 14 -10.05 -60.13 -25.81
N ALA A 15 -10.84 -59.13 -25.48
CA ALA A 15 -12.22 -59.27 -25.08
C ALA A 15 -13.12 -58.43 -26.00
N ALA A 16 -14.13 -59.11 -26.49
CA ALA A 16 -15.05 -58.70 -27.55
C ALA A 16 -15.88 -57.49 -27.21
N LEU A 17 -16.08 -56.65 -28.23
CA LEU A 17 -17.06 -55.55 -28.23
C LEU A 17 -18.49 -56.12 -28.28
N LEU A 18 -19.27 -55.75 -27.26
CA LEU A 18 -20.72 -55.74 -27.34
C LEU A 18 -21.19 -54.26 -27.44
N ALA A 19 -21.73 -53.91 -28.59
CA ALA A 19 -22.28 -52.62 -28.88
C ALA A 19 -23.68 -52.49 -28.22
N ILE A 20 -23.86 -51.50 -27.37
CA ILE A 20 -25.17 -51.03 -26.88
C ILE A 20 -25.41 -49.64 -27.51
N PRO A 21 -26.53 -49.40 -28.19
CA PRO A 21 -26.85 -48.06 -28.68
C PRO A 21 -27.41 -47.23 -27.54
N GLY A 22 -26.60 -46.32 -27.00
CA GLY A 22 -27.01 -45.32 -26.01
C GLY A 22 -26.95 -43.93 -26.61
N SER A 23 -28.10 -43.27 -26.61
CA SER A 23 -28.35 -41.90 -27.03
C SER A 23 -27.30 -40.94 -26.56
N GLY A 24 -26.64 -40.27 -27.51
CA GLY A 24 -25.61 -39.28 -27.25
C GLY A 24 -26.14 -38.02 -26.61
N ALA A 25 -25.76 -37.80 -25.37
CA ALA A 25 -25.62 -36.47 -24.79
C ALA A 25 -24.12 -36.18 -24.76
N THR A 26 -23.62 -35.54 -25.81
CA THR A 26 -22.29 -34.92 -25.76
C THR A 26 -22.34 -33.75 -24.77
N ALA A 27 -22.00 -34.03 -23.52
CA ALA A 27 -21.59 -32.97 -22.62
C ALA A 27 -20.26 -32.39 -23.17
N SER A 28 -20.35 -31.31 -23.93
CA SER A 28 -19.22 -30.47 -24.23
C SER A 28 -18.72 -29.92 -22.88
N LEU A 29 -17.58 -30.41 -22.42
CA LEU A 29 -16.76 -29.68 -21.46
C LEU A 29 -16.42 -28.33 -22.14
N GLN A 30 -17.30 -27.35 -21.98
CA GLN A 30 -16.95 -25.96 -22.17
C GLN A 30 -15.92 -25.65 -21.07
N THR A 31 -14.65 -25.72 -21.43
CA THR A 31 -13.59 -24.96 -20.76
C THR A 31 -13.92 -23.50 -21.03
N GLY A 32 -14.88 -22.99 -20.26
CA GLY A 32 -15.20 -21.57 -20.25
C GLY A 32 -14.07 -20.83 -19.54
N THR A 33 -13.07 -20.42 -20.28
CA THR A 33 -12.34 -19.20 -19.95
C THR A 33 -13.34 -18.07 -20.13
N GLU A 34 -14.18 -17.85 -19.13
CA GLU A 34 -14.95 -16.62 -19.03
C GLU A 34 -13.94 -15.48 -18.94
N ARG A 35 -13.75 -14.78 -20.05
CA ARG A 35 -13.03 -13.50 -20.06
C ARG A 35 -13.80 -12.58 -19.11
N MET A 36 -13.18 -12.26 -17.97
CA MET A 36 -13.73 -11.22 -17.10
C MET A 36 -13.91 -9.96 -17.93
N GLN A 37 -15.16 -9.46 -17.99
CA GLN A 37 -15.45 -8.25 -18.74
C GLN A 37 -14.65 -7.09 -18.14
N THR A 38 -13.82 -6.46 -18.95
CA THR A 38 -12.89 -5.38 -18.54
C THR A 38 -13.45 -3.98 -18.78
N GLY A 39 -14.71 -3.87 -19.18
CA GLY A 39 -15.43 -2.60 -19.39
C GLY A 39 -16.42 -2.28 -18.27
N PRO A 40 -16.97 -1.04 -18.25
CA PRO A 40 -17.97 -0.65 -17.27
C PRO A 40 -19.23 -1.49 -17.39
N ASN A 41 -19.69 -2.07 -16.29
CA ASN A 41 -20.93 -2.83 -16.24
C ASN A 41 -22.09 -1.91 -15.86
N GLN A 42 -23.24 -2.10 -16.51
CA GLN A 42 -24.46 -1.43 -16.07
C GLN A 42 -24.86 -1.96 -14.70
N VAL A 43 -25.02 -1.04 -13.73
CA VAL A 43 -25.38 -1.39 -12.35
C VAL A 43 -26.81 -1.93 -12.30
N ALA A 44 -27.00 -3.11 -11.73
CA ALA A 44 -28.32 -3.70 -11.56
C ALA A 44 -29.17 -2.86 -10.58
N ASN A 45 -30.46 -2.69 -10.92
CA ASN A 45 -31.41 -1.85 -10.17
C ASN A 45 -31.46 -2.15 -8.66
N ARG A 46 -31.21 -3.39 -8.25
CA ARG A 46 -31.22 -3.77 -6.83
C ARG A 46 -30.16 -3.04 -6.00
N TYR A 47 -29.00 -2.73 -6.58
CA TYR A 47 -27.94 -1.98 -5.91
C TYR A 47 -28.23 -0.47 -5.90
N LEU A 48 -28.91 0.05 -6.93
CA LEU A 48 -29.28 1.46 -7.02
C LEU A 48 -30.45 1.84 -6.11
N LYS A 49 -31.30 0.88 -5.72
CA LYS A 49 -32.46 1.11 -4.85
C LYS A 49 -32.16 1.05 -3.35
N GLN A 50 -30.93 0.70 -2.97
CA GLN A 50 -30.57 0.66 -1.55
C GLN A 50 -30.58 2.07 -0.94
N GLN A 51 -31.01 2.15 0.32
CA GLN A 51 -31.00 3.40 1.07
C GLN A 51 -29.73 3.47 1.94
N LEU A 52 -29.00 4.57 1.83
CA LEU A 52 -27.82 4.83 2.64
C LEU A 52 -28.21 5.29 4.04
N VAL A 53 -28.01 4.43 5.03
CA VAL A 53 -28.24 4.75 6.45
C VAL A 53 -26.95 5.33 7.03
N TRP A 54 -26.91 6.66 7.10
CA TRP A 54 -25.75 7.38 7.61
C TRP A 54 -25.82 7.50 9.13
N LYS A 55 -24.76 7.08 9.81
CA LYS A 55 -24.56 7.24 11.26
C LYS A 55 -23.33 8.11 11.49
N GLN A 56 -23.36 8.94 12.53
CA GLN A 56 -22.18 9.71 12.91
C GLN A 56 -21.05 8.75 13.32
N CYS A 57 -19.84 9.04 12.87
CA CYS A 57 -18.61 8.27 13.14
C CYS A 57 -17.42 9.22 13.19
N GLY A 58 -16.34 8.83 13.86
CA GLY A 58 -15.14 9.66 13.98
C GLY A 58 -15.32 10.90 14.85
N ASP A 59 -14.35 11.82 14.74
CA ASP A 59 -14.31 13.05 15.51
C ASP A 59 -15.55 13.92 15.24
N PRO A 60 -16.30 14.33 16.29
CA PRO A 60 -17.46 15.23 16.17
C PRO A 60 -17.14 16.56 15.49
N GLU A 61 -15.91 17.06 15.59
CA GLU A 61 -15.48 18.33 14.98
C GLU A 61 -15.66 18.31 13.46
N TYR A 62 -15.34 17.19 12.80
CA TYR A 62 -15.47 17.06 11.35
C TYR A 62 -16.85 16.64 10.88
N ARG A 63 -17.81 16.36 11.80
CA ARG A 63 -19.16 15.91 11.46
C ARG A 63 -19.14 14.80 10.41
N THR A 64 -18.33 13.79 10.67
CA THR A 64 -18.15 12.63 9.80
C THR A 64 -19.32 11.66 9.99
N PHE A 65 -19.88 11.18 8.88
CA PHE A 65 -20.92 10.17 8.86
C PHE A 65 -20.48 8.96 8.02
N CYS A 66 -20.77 7.77 8.52
CA CYS A 66 -20.44 6.52 7.84
C CYS A 66 -21.69 5.74 7.47
N ALA A 67 -21.61 4.99 6.40
CA ALA A 67 -22.63 4.05 5.96
C ALA A 67 -21.98 2.81 5.36
N LYS A 68 -22.73 1.70 5.38
CA LYS A 68 -22.40 0.52 4.59
C LYS A 68 -23.28 0.46 3.35
N ILE A 69 -22.72 0.03 2.24
CA ILE A 69 -23.42 -0.21 0.98
C ILE A 69 -23.21 -1.65 0.55
N THR A 70 -24.19 -2.20 -0.13
CA THR A 70 -24.11 -3.54 -0.74
C THR A 70 -23.62 -3.40 -2.17
N ALA A 71 -22.61 -4.18 -2.55
CA ALA A 71 -22.10 -4.30 -3.91
C ALA A 71 -21.99 -5.77 -4.30
N PRO A 72 -22.01 -6.11 -5.60
CA PRO A 72 -21.76 -7.48 -6.01
C PRO A 72 -20.30 -7.86 -5.71
N ARG A 73 -20.06 -9.09 -5.24
CA ARG A 73 -18.71 -9.64 -5.13
C ARG A 73 -17.98 -9.61 -6.48
N ASP A 74 -18.72 -9.94 -7.53
CA ASP A 74 -18.27 -9.94 -8.93
C ASP A 74 -19.18 -9.07 -9.79
N TRP A 75 -18.65 -7.98 -10.30
CA TRP A 75 -19.37 -7.06 -11.18
C TRP A 75 -19.77 -7.68 -12.54
N SER A 76 -19.08 -8.73 -12.99
CA SER A 76 -19.44 -9.46 -14.19
C SER A 76 -20.66 -10.38 -13.97
N ASN A 77 -20.93 -10.75 -12.71
CA ASN A 77 -22.03 -11.64 -12.32
C ASN A 77 -22.84 -11.08 -11.15
N GLN A 78 -23.49 -9.95 -11.36
CA GLN A 78 -24.24 -9.20 -10.34
C GLN A 78 -25.46 -9.94 -9.78
N TYR A 79 -25.88 -11.05 -10.37
CA TYR A 79 -27.04 -11.83 -9.96
C TYR A 79 -26.68 -13.16 -9.28
N SER A 80 -25.41 -13.39 -8.98
CA SER A 80 -24.93 -14.61 -8.32
C SER A 80 -25.43 -14.79 -6.88
N GLY A 81 -25.98 -13.73 -6.26
CA GLY A 81 -26.39 -13.74 -4.85
C GLY A 81 -25.21 -13.60 -3.85
N ASN A 82 -23.98 -13.50 -4.35
CA ASN A 82 -22.80 -13.30 -3.53
C ASN A 82 -22.49 -11.80 -3.47
N ASP A 83 -23.09 -11.12 -2.51
CA ASP A 83 -22.87 -9.70 -2.29
C ASP A 83 -21.80 -9.46 -1.21
N ILE A 84 -21.22 -8.28 -1.25
CA ILE A 84 -20.28 -7.79 -0.24
C ILE A 84 -20.75 -6.46 0.32
N GLU A 85 -20.28 -6.12 1.51
CA GLU A 85 -20.48 -4.79 2.08
C GLU A 85 -19.22 -3.93 1.86
N LEU A 86 -19.44 -2.66 1.55
CA LEU A 86 -18.41 -1.63 1.43
C LEU A 86 -18.71 -0.52 2.42
N ALA A 87 -17.67 -0.05 3.11
CA ALA A 87 -17.76 1.06 4.04
C ALA A 87 -17.44 2.39 3.35
N VAL A 88 -18.27 3.39 3.61
CA VAL A 88 -18.15 4.73 3.03
C VAL A 88 -18.31 5.77 4.13
N SER A 89 -17.46 6.78 4.13
CA SER A 89 -17.58 7.96 4.99
C SER A 89 -17.90 9.20 4.16
N LYS A 90 -18.59 10.15 4.80
CA LYS A 90 -18.81 11.49 4.25
C LYS A 90 -18.62 12.57 5.28
N VAL A 91 -18.13 13.72 4.82
CA VAL A 91 -18.18 14.98 5.55
C VAL A 91 -18.90 16.01 4.69
N THR A 92 -19.88 16.70 5.29
CA THR A 92 -20.61 17.76 4.62
C THR A 92 -19.94 19.11 4.88
N PRO A 93 -19.99 20.06 3.92
CA PRO A 93 -19.43 21.39 4.11
C PRO A 93 -19.92 22.06 5.41
N VAL A 94 -19.03 22.81 6.04
CA VAL A 94 -19.35 23.61 7.22
C VAL A 94 -20.14 24.86 6.76
N GLY A 95 -21.41 24.97 7.13
CA GLY A 95 -22.24 26.13 6.83
C GLY A 95 -23.74 25.82 6.84
N LYS A 96 -24.56 26.87 6.89
CA LYS A 96 -26.02 26.74 6.95
C LYS A 96 -26.69 26.48 5.59
N SER A 97 -25.94 26.07 4.56
CA SER A 97 -26.53 25.76 3.24
C SER A 97 -27.46 24.56 3.37
N LYS A 98 -28.75 24.75 3.10
CA LYS A 98 -29.73 23.67 2.96
C LYS A 98 -29.66 22.98 1.60
N THR A 99 -28.81 23.46 0.70
CA THR A 99 -28.65 22.91 -0.63
C THR A 99 -27.55 21.84 -0.67
N LYS A 100 -27.76 20.80 -1.46
CA LYS A 100 -26.77 19.78 -1.75
C LYS A 100 -25.51 20.45 -2.32
N PRO A 101 -24.29 20.10 -1.84
CA PRO A 101 -23.06 20.58 -2.44
C PRO A 101 -23.03 20.35 -3.95
N SER A 102 -22.54 21.33 -4.70
CA SER A 102 -22.53 21.25 -6.17
C SER A 102 -21.54 20.22 -6.69
N ARG A 103 -20.54 19.85 -5.90
CA ARG A 103 -19.46 18.95 -6.24
C ARG A 103 -19.29 17.87 -5.15
N VAL A 104 -18.77 16.72 -5.58
CA VAL A 104 -18.34 15.66 -4.68
C VAL A 104 -16.89 15.32 -4.98
N ILE A 105 -16.07 15.22 -3.94
CA ILE A 105 -14.67 14.84 -4.05
C ILE A 105 -14.43 13.54 -3.29
N PHE A 106 -13.83 12.59 -3.98
CA PHE A 106 -13.42 11.31 -3.42
C PHE A 106 -11.93 11.35 -3.10
N GLY A 107 -11.56 10.74 -1.99
CA GLY A 107 -10.19 10.56 -1.59
C GLY A 107 -9.80 9.08 -1.53
N ASN A 108 -8.54 8.76 -1.88
CA ASN A 108 -7.95 7.45 -1.69
C ASN A 108 -6.48 7.56 -1.25
N PRO A 109 -6.07 6.90 -0.15
CA PRO A 109 -4.72 6.99 0.38
C PRO A 109 -3.69 6.19 -0.42
N GLY A 110 -4.15 5.25 -1.24
CA GLY A 110 -3.28 4.36 -2.00
C GLY A 110 -3.10 2.99 -1.36
N GLY A 111 -1.89 2.55 -1.27
CA GLY A 111 -1.46 1.19 -1.04
C GLY A 111 -0.96 0.58 -2.36
N PRO A 112 -1.78 -0.20 -3.10
CA PRO A 112 -3.24 -0.35 -3.09
C PRO A 112 -3.77 -1.05 -1.83
N GLY A 113 -5.04 -0.80 -1.50
CA GLY A 113 -5.70 -1.46 -0.37
C GLY A 113 -5.67 -0.71 0.95
N GLY A 114 -5.12 0.49 1.00
CA GLY A 114 -5.18 1.34 2.18
C GLY A 114 -6.63 1.71 2.53
N ALA A 115 -6.99 1.60 3.82
CA ALA A 115 -8.29 1.98 4.34
C ALA A 115 -8.52 3.49 4.17
N GLY A 116 -9.65 3.86 3.57
CA GLY A 116 -9.87 5.22 3.08
C GLY A 116 -11.00 6.01 3.76
N LEU A 117 -11.65 5.48 4.81
CA LEU A 117 -12.70 6.24 5.53
C LEU A 117 -12.20 7.58 6.06
N GLY A 118 -10.95 7.65 6.48
CA GLY A 118 -10.29 8.88 6.95
C GLY A 118 -10.09 9.96 5.88
N MET A 119 -10.26 9.64 4.61
CA MET A 119 -10.08 10.61 3.51
C MET A 119 -11.13 11.71 3.53
N ALA A 120 -12.37 11.41 3.94
CA ALA A 120 -13.41 12.44 4.00
C ALA A 120 -13.09 13.56 5.01
N PRO A 121 -12.82 13.31 6.30
CA PRO A 121 -12.40 14.35 7.24
C PRO A 121 -11.05 14.98 6.86
N TYR A 122 -10.10 14.18 6.34
CA TYR A 122 -8.82 14.73 5.90
C TYR A 122 -8.97 15.78 4.79
N LEU A 123 -9.74 15.50 3.73
CA LEU A 123 -9.99 16.47 2.66
C LEU A 123 -10.82 17.64 3.15
N ALA A 124 -11.77 17.42 4.08
CA ALA A 124 -12.56 18.49 4.69
C ALA A 124 -11.71 19.45 5.54
N SER A 125 -10.59 18.99 6.10
CA SER A 125 -9.64 19.84 6.82
C SER A 125 -8.92 20.85 5.91
N GLN A 126 -8.98 20.65 4.58
CA GLN A 126 -8.43 21.61 3.60
C GLN A 126 -9.40 22.78 3.43
N ALA A 127 -9.19 23.88 4.18
CA ALA A 127 -10.10 25.02 4.27
C ALA A 127 -10.55 25.59 2.91
N ALA A 128 -9.71 25.50 1.88
CA ALA A 128 -10.05 25.95 0.53
C ALA A 128 -11.20 25.15 -0.10
N LEU A 129 -11.35 23.87 0.24
CA LEU A 129 -12.36 22.96 -0.32
C LEU A 129 -13.67 22.95 0.49
N ALA A 130 -13.65 23.46 1.74
CA ALA A 130 -14.70 23.27 2.74
C ALA A 130 -16.07 23.86 2.36
N LYS A 131 -16.16 24.73 1.34
CA LYS A 131 -17.41 25.45 1.04
C LYS A 131 -18.34 24.73 0.06
N ASP A 132 -17.78 24.05 -0.94
CA ASP A 132 -18.53 23.63 -2.13
C ASP A 132 -18.55 22.11 -2.38
N HIS A 133 -17.77 21.34 -1.59
CA HIS A 133 -17.61 19.90 -1.82
C HIS A 133 -18.29 19.07 -0.74
N LEU A 134 -18.95 18.00 -1.17
CA LEU A 134 -19.19 16.82 -0.34
C LEU A 134 -17.91 15.98 -0.37
N PHE A 135 -17.35 15.65 0.78
CA PHE A 135 -16.14 14.85 0.89
C PHE A 135 -16.50 13.40 1.14
N ILE A 136 -15.89 12.49 0.37
CA ILE A 136 -16.12 11.06 0.43
C ILE A 136 -14.79 10.34 0.66
N GLY A 137 -14.79 9.47 1.68
CA GLY A 137 -13.82 8.43 1.90
C GLY A 137 -14.48 7.06 1.74
N PHE A 138 -13.74 6.04 1.41
CA PHE A 138 -14.26 4.68 1.35
C PHE A 138 -13.13 3.69 1.57
N ASP A 139 -13.47 2.57 2.19
CA ASP A 139 -12.54 1.44 2.24
C ASP A 139 -12.77 0.59 0.98
N PRO A 140 -11.74 0.38 0.17
CA PRO A 140 -11.84 -0.53 -0.97
C PRO A 140 -12.27 -1.93 -0.55
N ARG A 141 -12.87 -2.70 -1.48
CA ARG A 141 -13.07 -4.13 -1.26
C ARG A 141 -11.74 -4.80 -0.90
N GLY A 142 -11.77 -5.63 0.11
CA GLY A 142 -10.61 -6.34 0.64
C GLY A 142 -10.09 -5.78 1.96
N THR A 143 -10.39 -4.55 2.35
CA THR A 143 -9.76 -3.89 3.48
C THR A 143 -10.70 -3.09 4.37
N GLY A 144 -10.20 -2.66 5.54
CA GLY A 144 -10.89 -1.78 6.48
C GLY A 144 -12.19 -2.35 7.00
N ASP A 145 -13.20 -1.51 7.05
CA ASP A 145 -14.57 -1.89 7.43
C ASP A 145 -15.41 -2.43 6.26
N SER A 146 -14.83 -2.53 5.05
CA SER A 146 -15.41 -3.25 3.91
C SER A 146 -15.23 -4.76 4.06
N ALA A 147 -15.78 -5.55 3.14
CA ALA A 147 -15.53 -6.99 3.10
C ALA A 147 -14.04 -7.27 2.90
N ASN A 148 -13.41 -7.95 3.86
CA ASN A 148 -11.97 -8.13 3.95
C ASN A 148 -11.47 -9.41 3.28
N VAL A 149 -10.22 -9.35 2.81
CA VAL A 149 -9.39 -10.52 2.53
C VAL A 149 -8.31 -10.65 3.61
N THR A 150 -7.76 -11.85 3.74
CA THR A 150 -6.67 -12.12 4.67
C THR A 150 -5.78 -13.23 4.12
N CYS A 151 -4.50 -13.16 4.44
CA CYS A 151 -3.52 -14.20 4.15
C CYS A 151 -3.04 -14.89 5.44
N GLU A 152 -3.83 -14.82 6.51
CA GLU A 152 -3.46 -15.35 7.81
C GLU A 152 -2.96 -16.80 7.74
N GLY A 153 -1.86 -17.05 8.47
CA GLY A 153 -1.19 -18.34 8.48
C GLY A 153 -0.25 -18.56 7.28
N ALA A 154 -0.19 -17.66 6.30
CA ALA A 154 0.86 -17.69 5.30
C ALA A 154 2.23 -17.55 5.97
N PRO A 155 3.26 -18.28 5.49
CA PRO A 155 4.62 -18.12 6.01
C PRO A 155 5.06 -16.66 5.82
N GLY A 156 5.52 -16.02 6.92
CA GLY A 156 6.13 -14.70 6.82
C GLY A 156 7.55 -14.77 6.29
N PHE A 157 8.05 -13.69 5.73
CA PHE A 157 9.44 -13.56 5.28
C PHE A 157 10.32 -13.20 6.49
N THR A 158 10.74 -14.21 7.24
CA THR A 158 11.65 -14.04 8.38
C THR A 158 13.11 -14.30 8.03
N MET A 159 13.36 -14.81 6.81
CA MET A 159 14.68 -15.10 6.27
C MET A 159 15.40 -13.80 5.90
N ASP A 160 16.73 -13.79 6.05
CA ASP A 160 17.54 -12.65 5.60
C ASP A 160 17.74 -12.70 4.09
N ALA A 161 17.07 -11.84 3.33
CA ALA A 161 17.20 -11.80 1.87
C ALA A 161 18.63 -11.52 1.38
N ARG A 162 19.51 -10.94 2.22
CA ARG A 162 20.93 -10.74 1.91
C ARG A 162 21.76 -12.03 2.06
N ASP A 163 21.22 -13.06 2.70
CA ASP A 163 21.84 -14.37 2.80
C ASP A 163 21.52 -15.16 1.55
N ARG A 164 22.54 -15.42 0.75
CA ARG A 164 22.41 -16.07 -0.56
C ARG A 164 22.72 -17.58 -0.52
N ASP A 165 22.76 -18.17 0.67
CA ASP A 165 22.79 -19.62 0.82
C ASP A 165 21.57 -20.28 0.16
N SER A 166 21.79 -21.41 -0.52
CA SER A 166 20.72 -22.07 -1.29
C SER A 166 19.52 -22.45 -0.43
N SER A 167 19.76 -22.92 0.79
CA SER A 167 18.70 -23.32 1.71
C SER A 167 17.86 -22.12 2.16
N ASN A 168 18.48 -20.95 2.37
CA ASN A 168 17.77 -19.71 2.69
C ASN A 168 16.93 -19.22 1.50
N LEU A 169 17.47 -19.31 0.29
CA LEU A 169 16.72 -18.98 -0.94
C LEU A 169 15.56 -19.94 -1.19
N ASP A 170 15.71 -21.22 -0.84
CA ASP A 170 14.63 -22.20 -0.90
C ASP A 170 13.45 -21.78 0.02
N LEU A 171 13.74 -21.42 1.27
CA LEU A 171 12.73 -20.99 2.23
C LEU A 171 12.02 -19.70 1.79
N ILE A 172 12.73 -18.71 1.26
CA ILE A 172 12.15 -17.48 0.71
C ILE A 172 11.18 -17.83 -0.43
N SER A 173 11.62 -18.66 -1.36
CA SER A 173 10.82 -19.08 -2.50
C SER A 173 9.56 -19.85 -2.09
N GLU A 174 9.66 -20.75 -1.11
CA GLU A 174 8.53 -21.51 -0.56
C GLU A 174 7.53 -20.59 0.15
N ALA A 175 8.01 -19.62 0.94
CA ALA A 175 7.13 -18.64 1.60
C ALA A 175 6.33 -17.82 0.57
N ALA A 176 7.00 -17.34 -0.49
CA ALA A 176 6.34 -16.60 -1.57
C ALA A 176 5.32 -17.46 -2.33
N LEU A 177 5.67 -18.71 -2.65
CA LEU A 177 4.79 -19.68 -3.32
C LEU A 177 3.53 -19.98 -2.51
N LEU A 178 3.66 -20.10 -1.18
CA LEU A 178 2.56 -20.44 -0.29
C LEU A 178 1.62 -19.26 0.01
N THR A 179 2.04 -18.02 -0.23
CA THR A 179 1.22 -16.85 0.08
C THR A 179 -0.15 -16.91 -0.59
N ARG A 180 -0.21 -17.13 -1.91
CA ARG A 180 -1.50 -17.18 -2.63
C ARG A 180 -2.45 -18.27 -2.12
N PRO A 181 -2.07 -19.56 -1.99
CA PRO A 181 -2.96 -20.60 -1.49
C PRO A 181 -3.56 -20.28 -0.10
N TYR A 182 -2.77 -19.65 0.77
CA TYR A 182 -3.29 -19.21 2.07
C TYR A 182 -4.29 -18.08 1.93
N CYS A 183 -3.97 -17.03 1.15
CA CYS A 183 -4.89 -15.92 0.91
C CYS A 183 -6.21 -16.41 0.28
N GLU A 184 -6.19 -17.31 -0.68
CA GLU A 184 -7.39 -17.87 -1.31
C GLU A 184 -8.27 -18.64 -0.32
N ARG A 185 -7.65 -19.50 0.46
CA ARG A 185 -8.35 -20.32 1.44
C ARG A 185 -9.01 -19.47 2.52
N GLN A 186 -8.31 -18.44 3.02
CA GLN A 186 -8.79 -17.61 4.13
C GLN A 186 -9.81 -16.55 3.68
N SER A 187 -9.70 -16.06 2.46
CA SER A 187 -10.55 -14.97 1.94
C SER A 187 -11.92 -15.42 1.40
N ARG A 188 -12.33 -16.65 1.65
CA ARG A 188 -13.69 -17.18 1.35
C ARG A 188 -14.18 -16.89 -0.07
N GLY A 189 -13.27 -16.94 -1.05
CA GLY A 189 -13.56 -16.72 -2.46
C GLY A 189 -13.70 -15.25 -2.88
N LEU A 190 -13.32 -14.30 -2.04
CA LEU A 190 -13.28 -12.88 -2.41
C LEU A 190 -11.99 -12.49 -3.15
N LEU A 191 -10.86 -13.16 -2.86
CA LEU A 191 -9.53 -12.79 -3.36
C LEU A 191 -9.45 -12.55 -4.89
N PRO A 192 -10.10 -13.35 -5.76
CA PRO A 192 -10.09 -13.11 -7.21
C PRO A 192 -10.70 -11.78 -7.63
N PHE A 193 -11.62 -11.26 -6.81
CA PHE A 193 -12.40 -10.06 -7.08
C PHE A 193 -11.85 -8.82 -6.37
N VAL A 194 -10.73 -8.96 -5.67
CA VAL A 194 -9.96 -7.84 -5.11
C VAL A 194 -8.96 -7.39 -6.16
N ASN A 195 -9.39 -6.42 -6.99
CA ASN A 195 -8.62 -5.88 -8.10
C ASN A 195 -9.17 -4.51 -8.53
N THR A 196 -8.41 -3.78 -9.32
CA THR A 196 -8.78 -2.42 -9.75
C THR A 196 -10.04 -2.39 -10.61
N ALA A 197 -10.24 -3.35 -11.51
CA ALA A 197 -11.42 -3.38 -12.39
C ALA A 197 -12.74 -3.48 -11.59
N GLN A 198 -12.74 -4.24 -10.51
CA GLN A 198 -13.88 -4.36 -9.61
C GLN A 198 -14.05 -3.11 -8.73
N THR A 199 -12.94 -2.55 -8.21
CA THR A 199 -12.98 -1.39 -7.30
C THR A 199 -13.45 -0.12 -7.99
N VAL A 200 -13.10 0.13 -9.26
CA VAL A 200 -13.62 1.31 -9.99
C VAL A 200 -15.14 1.25 -10.20
N GLN A 201 -15.71 0.04 -10.31
CA GLN A 201 -17.17 -0.13 -10.37
C GLN A 201 -17.83 0.20 -9.02
N ASP A 202 -17.18 -0.16 -7.91
CA ASP A 202 -17.64 0.22 -6.56
C ASP A 202 -17.68 1.75 -6.39
N ILE A 203 -16.63 2.44 -6.85
CA ILE A 203 -16.58 3.91 -6.81
C ILE A 203 -17.73 4.51 -7.62
N ASP A 204 -18.00 3.96 -8.80
CA ASP A 204 -19.11 4.46 -9.62
C ASP A 204 -20.49 4.15 -9.02
N LEU A 205 -20.65 3.01 -8.34
CA LEU A 205 -21.87 2.74 -7.55
C LEU A 205 -22.05 3.79 -6.45
N ILE A 206 -21.00 4.12 -5.69
CA ILE A 206 -21.07 5.16 -4.65
C ILE A 206 -21.47 6.50 -5.28
N ARG A 207 -20.87 6.90 -6.41
CA ARG A 207 -21.24 8.13 -7.14
C ARG A 207 -22.73 8.15 -7.50
N GLN A 208 -23.25 7.05 -8.04
CA GLN A 208 -24.66 6.94 -8.44
C GLN A 208 -25.61 7.03 -7.24
N LEU A 209 -25.30 6.33 -6.14
CA LEU A 209 -26.09 6.38 -4.90
C LEU A 209 -26.12 7.77 -4.26
N LEU A 210 -25.03 8.53 -4.41
CA LEU A 210 -24.96 9.92 -3.97
C LEU A 210 -25.66 10.89 -4.93
N GLY A 211 -26.00 10.45 -6.14
CA GLY A 211 -26.71 11.21 -7.18
C GLY A 211 -25.86 12.36 -7.75
N TYR A 212 -24.58 12.13 -8.00
CA TYR A 212 -23.69 13.07 -8.70
C TYR A 212 -23.40 12.57 -10.11
N ASP A 213 -23.33 13.51 -11.07
CA ASP A 213 -22.98 13.20 -12.46
C ASP A 213 -21.48 12.92 -12.59
N LYS A 214 -20.64 13.70 -11.91
CA LYS A 214 -19.18 13.61 -11.94
C LYS A 214 -18.60 13.59 -10.54
N ILE A 215 -17.41 12.97 -10.41
CA ILE A 215 -16.62 13.05 -9.19
C ILE A 215 -15.35 13.87 -9.42
N ASP A 216 -14.90 14.57 -8.39
CA ASP A 216 -13.54 15.02 -8.24
C ASP A 216 -12.74 13.97 -7.46
N TRP A 217 -11.43 13.98 -7.58
CA TRP A 217 -10.56 12.94 -7.02
C TRP A 217 -9.26 13.50 -6.47
N VAL A 218 -8.86 13.02 -5.31
CA VAL A 218 -7.49 13.13 -4.80
C VAL A 218 -7.03 11.73 -4.44
N GLY A 219 -6.04 11.22 -5.18
CA GLY A 219 -5.45 9.91 -4.92
C GLY A 219 -3.95 10.02 -4.69
N TYR A 220 -3.48 9.36 -3.64
CA TYR A 220 -2.07 9.27 -3.31
C TYR A 220 -1.53 7.89 -3.67
N SER A 221 -0.27 7.79 -4.13
CA SER A 221 0.40 6.51 -4.32
C SER A 221 -0.42 5.53 -5.20
N GLY A 222 -0.78 4.37 -4.71
CA GLY A 222 -1.71 3.44 -5.38
C GLY A 222 -3.06 4.07 -5.74
N GLY A 223 -3.48 5.15 -5.07
CA GLY A 223 -4.67 5.93 -5.42
C GLY A 223 -4.54 6.70 -6.73
N THR A 224 -3.32 6.91 -7.23
CA THR A 224 -3.07 7.47 -8.57
C THR A 224 -3.39 6.44 -9.65
N TRP A 225 -3.04 5.19 -9.41
CA TRP A 225 -3.43 4.04 -10.23
C TRP A 225 -4.96 3.94 -10.30
N LEU A 226 -5.60 3.85 -9.14
CA LEU A 226 -7.06 3.71 -9.05
C LEU A 226 -7.80 4.88 -9.72
N GLY A 227 -7.32 6.14 -9.52
CA GLY A 227 -7.88 7.33 -10.16
C GLY A 227 -7.73 7.33 -11.68
N ALA A 228 -6.58 6.90 -12.21
CA ALA A 228 -6.35 6.81 -13.65
C ALA A 228 -7.24 5.73 -14.31
N TYR A 229 -7.41 4.59 -13.64
CA TYR A 229 -8.32 3.55 -14.11
C TYR A 229 -9.79 3.96 -14.00
N TYR A 230 -10.22 4.66 -12.94
CA TYR A 230 -11.58 5.22 -12.88
C TYR A 230 -11.86 6.15 -14.05
N GLN A 231 -10.95 7.06 -14.37
CA GLN A 231 -11.09 7.95 -15.54
C GLN A 231 -11.18 7.18 -16.86
N THR A 232 -10.50 6.05 -16.97
CA THR A 232 -10.49 5.20 -18.16
C THR A 232 -11.80 4.43 -18.33
N TYR A 233 -12.35 3.90 -17.22
CA TYR A 233 -13.61 3.15 -17.23
C TYR A 233 -14.85 4.05 -17.34
N PHE A 234 -14.80 5.24 -16.72
CA PHE A 234 -15.95 6.14 -16.59
C PHE A 234 -15.64 7.57 -17.09
N PRO A 235 -15.22 7.74 -18.37
CA PRO A 235 -14.75 9.03 -18.87
C PRO A 235 -15.80 10.15 -18.80
N ALA A 236 -17.11 9.81 -18.91
CA ALA A 236 -18.20 10.76 -18.80
C ALA A 236 -18.38 11.33 -17.37
N HIS A 237 -17.89 10.62 -16.35
CA HIS A 237 -18.07 10.94 -14.94
C HIS A 237 -16.84 11.56 -14.29
N VAL A 238 -15.88 11.99 -15.11
CA VAL A 238 -14.63 12.62 -14.67
C VAL A 238 -14.82 14.11 -14.40
N GLY A 239 -14.46 14.55 -13.22
CA GLY A 239 -14.37 15.95 -12.80
C GLY A 239 -12.91 16.45 -12.75
N ARG A 240 -12.46 16.91 -11.58
CA ARG A 240 -11.11 17.44 -11.31
C ARG A 240 -10.29 16.39 -10.60
N PHE A 241 -9.27 15.85 -11.26
CA PHE A 241 -8.45 14.76 -10.75
C PHE A 241 -7.06 15.24 -10.39
N VAL A 242 -6.67 15.00 -9.14
CA VAL A 242 -5.32 15.19 -8.60
C VAL A 242 -4.73 13.84 -8.28
N LEU A 243 -3.59 13.53 -8.87
CA LEU A 243 -2.82 12.30 -8.67
C LEU A 243 -1.49 12.67 -8.04
N ASP A 244 -1.30 12.33 -6.77
CA ASP A 244 -0.16 12.73 -5.96
C ASP A 244 0.75 11.53 -5.67
N SER A 245 2.04 11.66 -5.92
CA SER A 245 3.02 10.57 -5.77
C SER A 245 2.69 9.39 -6.68
N ASN A 246 2.97 9.57 -7.96
CA ASN A 246 2.41 8.77 -9.03
C ASN A 246 3.13 7.45 -9.26
N THR A 247 2.38 6.36 -9.29
CA THR A 247 2.79 5.13 -9.97
C THR A 247 2.87 5.34 -11.48
N ASP A 248 3.54 4.47 -12.23
CA ASP A 248 3.36 4.44 -13.69
C ASP A 248 2.14 3.59 -14.06
N PHE A 249 0.95 4.17 -13.90
CA PHE A 249 -0.33 3.52 -14.20
C PHE A 249 -0.53 3.22 -15.70
N THR A 250 0.43 3.54 -16.54
CA THR A 250 0.45 3.21 -17.98
C THR A 250 1.25 1.94 -18.28
N LYS A 251 1.83 1.31 -17.25
CA LYS A 251 2.64 0.09 -17.31
C LYS A 251 2.19 -0.92 -16.25
N PRO A 252 2.65 -2.17 -16.31
CA PRO A 252 2.40 -3.15 -15.26
C PRO A 252 2.90 -2.70 -13.88
N TRP A 253 2.26 -3.21 -12.81
CA TRP A 253 2.69 -2.95 -11.42
C TRP A 253 4.17 -3.29 -11.18
N SER A 254 4.69 -4.33 -11.86
CA SER A 254 6.09 -4.73 -11.77
C SER A 254 7.07 -3.59 -12.03
N ASP A 255 6.77 -2.67 -12.96
CA ASP A 255 7.63 -1.50 -13.25
C ASP A 255 7.74 -0.57 -12.02
N THR A 256 6.65 -0.38 -11.28
CA THR A 256 6.67 0.42 -10.05
C THR A 256 7.57 -0.21 -9.00
N PHE A 257 7.44 -1.52 -8.76
CA PHE A 257 8.25 -2.22 -7.76
C PHE A 257 9.73 -2.32 -8.14
N LEU A 258 10.03 -2.45 -9.45
CA LEU A 258 11.40 -2.46 -9.93
C LEU A 258 12.14 -1.15 -9.72
N ALA A 259 11.44 -0.03 -9.61
CA ALA A 259 12.02 1.29 -9.37
C ALA A 259 12.28 1.58 -7.88
N GLN A 260 11.56 0.92 -6.96
CA GLN A 260 11.62 1.18 -5.53
C GLN A 260 13.01 0.97 -4.89
N PRO A 261 13.75 -0.13 -5.15
CA PRO A 261 15.05 -0.32 -4.50
C PRO A 261 16.01 0.84 -4.69
N GLN A 262 16.09 1.39 -5.90
CA GLN A 262 16.93 2.56 -6.19
C GLN A 262 16.43 3.82 -5.48
N ALA A 263 15.12 4.03 -5.45
CA ALA A 263 14.53 5.25 -4.91
C ALA A 263 14.62 5.30 -3.38
N PHE A 264 14.38 4.19 -2.68
CA PHE A 264 14.56 4.08 -1.23
C PHE A 264 16.03 4.21 -0.82
N GLU A 265 16.94 3.54 -1.54
CA GLU A 265 18.38 3.66 -1.29
C GLU A 265 18.86 5.09 -1.47
N ARG A 266 18.39 5.78 -2.53
CA ARG A 266 18.69 7.20 -2.76
C ARG A 266 18.19 8.06 -1.60
N ARG A 267 16.94 7.90 -1.15
CA ARG A 267 16.35 8.66 -0.05
C ARG A 267 17.16 8.48 1.23
N PHE A 268 17.56 7.24 1.53
CA PHE A 268 18.40 6.94 2.68
C PHE A 268 19.80 7.57 2.58
N ARG A 269 20.47 7.45 1.42
CA ARG A 269 21.86 7.88 1.26
C ARG A 269 22.03 9.37 0.97
N GLU A 270 21.09 9.97 0.23
CA GLU A 270 21.24 11.34 -0.25
C GLU A 270 20.45 12.35 0.59
N ASP A 271 19.40 11.92 1.31
CA ASP A 271 18.60 12.80 2.15
C ASP A 271 18.83 12.52 3.66
N PHE A 272 18.52 11.30 4.14
CA PHE A 272 18.62 10.98 5.57
C PHE A 272 20.06 11.00 6.08
N ALA A 273 20.99 10.28 5.44
CA ALA A 273 22.34 10.14 5.96
C ALA A 273 23.12 11.47 6.01
N PRO A 274 23.03 12.38 5.01
CA PRO A 274 23.61 13.71 5.12
C PRO A 274 22.97 14.57 6.20
N TRP A 275 21.64 14.50 6.35
CA TRP A 275 20.93 15.22 7.41
C TRP A 275 21.33 14.73 8.80
N ALA A 276 21.37 13.41 9.02
CA ALA A 276 21.79 12.84 10.30
C ALA A 276 23.24 13.18 10.64
N ALA A 277 24.13 13.15 9.64
CA ALA A 277 25.54 13.51 9.81
C ALA A 277 25.74 14.99 10.17
N LYS A 278 24.93 15.89 9.59
CA LYS A 278 24.96 17.32 9.94
C LYS A 278 24.56 17.59 11.40
N HIS A 279 23.79 16.70 11.99
CA HIS A 279 23.27 16.80 13.34
C HIS A 279 23.85 15.73 14.29
N ASP A 280 25.08 15.26 14.01
CA ASP A 280 25.74 14.20 14.78
C ASP A 280 25.97 14.57 16.24
N ASP A 281 26.14 15.86 16.54
CA ASP A 281 26.21 16.39 17.91
C ASP A 281 24.99 16.04 18.77
N LYS A 282 23.82 15.86 18.16
CA LYS A 282 22.57 15.49 18.82
C LYS A 282 22.19 14.02 18.63
N LEU A 283 22.54 13.44 17.50
CA LEU A 283 22.04 12.12 17.07
C LEU A 283 23.07 11.00 17.29
N GLY A 284 24.35 11.31 17.29
CA GLY A 284 25.43 10.35 17.59
C GLY A 284 25.57 9.20 16.60
N LEU A 285 25.17 9.39 15.33
CA LEU A 285 25.21 8.34 14.30
C LEU A 285 26.46 8.37 13.43
N GLY A 286 27.23 9.47 13.49
CA GLY A 286 28.49 9.69 12.77
C GLY A 286 28.50 10.99 11.97
N GLY A 287 29.59 11.78 12.12
CA GLY A 287 29.75 13.12 11.53
C GLY A 287 29.98 13.17 10.02
N SER A 288 29.63 12.09 9.30
CA SER A 288 29.57 12.08 7.82
C SER A 288 28.56 11.07 7.31
N PRO A 289 27.96 11.27 6.11
CA PRO A 289 27.00 10.32 5.54
C PRO A 289 27.53 8.89 5.50
N ARG A 290 28.83 8.73 5.18
CA ARG A 290 29.50 7.42 5.17
C ARG A 290 29.56 6.77 6.55
N LEU A 291 29.69 7.55 7.63
CA LEU A 291 29.69 7.04 8.99
C LEU A 291 28.30 6.62 9.43
N VAL A 292 27.27 7.39 9.11
CA VAL A 292 25.87 7.03 9.35
C VAL A 292 25.53 5.69 8.69
N ILE A 293 25.84 5.53 7.42
CA ILE A 293 25.63 4.27 6.67
C ILE A 293 26.42 3.12 7.31
N ARG A 294 27.67 3.33 7.71
CA ARG A 294 28.46 2.30 8.41
C ARG A 294 27.87 1.92 9.76
N THR A 295 27.28 2.87 10.49
CA THR A 295 26.60 2.59 11.76
C THR A 295 25.41 1.68 11.54
N TYR A 296 24.55 1.96 10.54
CA TYR A 296 23.47 1.06 10.14
C TYR A 296 23.99 -0.34 9.76
N GLU A 297 24.95 -0.45 8.85
CA GLU A 297 25.45 -1.75 8.37
C GLU A 297 26.13 -2.57 9.48
N ARG A 298 26.75 -1.92 10.46
CA ARG A 298 27.30 -2.59 11.63
C ARG A 298 26.19 -3.11 12.53
N LEU A 299 25.22 -2.27 12.85
CA LEU A 299 24.06 -2.63 13.68
C LEU A 299 23.30 -3.81 13.06
N ARG A 300 23.07 -3.77 11.75
CA ARG A 300 22.42 -4.86 11.02
C ARG A 300 23.16 -6.20 11.22
N ARG A 301 24.48 -6.20 11.10
CA ARG A 301 25.30 -7.41 11.32
C ARG A 301 25.26 -7.89 12.78
N GLU A 302 25.21 -6.99 13.74
CA GLU A 302 25.10 -7.32 15.17
C GLU A 302 23.74 -7.97 15.45
N LEU A 303 22.65 -7.38 14.97
CA LEU A 303 21.29 -7.90 15.13
C LEU A 303 21.06 -9.23 14.39
N LYS A 304 21.73 -9.46 13.23
CA LYS A 304 21.71 -10.77 12.56
C LYS A 304 22.34 -11.86 13.44
N LYS A 305 23.44 -11.55 14.14
CA LYS A 305 24.10 -12.51 15.03
C LYS A 305 23.33 -12.77 16.30
N GLN A 306 22.73 -11.72 16.85
CA GLN A 306 22.02 -11.77 18.11
C GLN A 306 20.88 -10.73 18.09
N PRO A 307 19.66 -11.14 17.73
CA PRO A 307 18.49 -10.27 17.82
C PRO A 307 18.33 -9.71 19.23
N ALA A 308 17.94 -8.46 19.34
CA ALA A 308 17.55 -7.85 20.59
C ALA A 308 16.06 -8.15 20.85
N VAL A 309 15.78 -8.90 21.93
CA VAL A 309 14.41 -9.26 22.32
C VAL A 309 14.11 -8.63 23.66
N GLU A 310 13.24 -7.64 23.67
CA GLU A 310 13.00 -6.79 24.82
C GLU A 310 11.51 -6.74 25.20
N GLU A 311 11.25 -6.57 26.48
CA GLU A 311 9.92 -6.43 27.04
C GLU A 311 9.63 -4.96 27.32
N PHE A 312 8.51 -4.45 26.79
CA PHE A 312 8.04 -3.08 26.94
C PHE A 312 6.76 -3.05 27.76
N LEU A 313 6.44 -1.88 28.32
CA LEU A 313 5.19 -1.64 29.04
C LEU A 313 5.00 -2.66 30.18
N ASP A 314 5.99 -2.78 31.07
CA ASP A 314 6.01 -3.72 32.20
C ASP A 314 5.81 -5.19 31.79
N GLY A 315 6.37 -5.57 30.63
CA GLY A 315 6.31 -6.94 30.10
C GLY A 315 5.05 -7.26 29.31
N SER A 316 4.14 -6.30 29.13
CA SER A 316 2.90 -6.53 28.36
C SER A 316 3.12 -6.69 26.86
N VAL A 317 4.23 -6.17 26.34
CA VAL A 317 4.59 -6.24 24.91
C VAL A 317 6.04 -6.68 24.77
N LYS A 318 6.25 -7.75 23.98
CA LYS A 318 7.59 -8.25 23.66
C LYS A 318 7.89 -7.99 22.19
N ILE A 319 9.03 -7.33 21.91
CA ILE A 319 9.47 -6.98 20.56
C ILE A 319 10.84 -7.61 20.32
N SER A 320 10.99 -8.22 19.13
CA SER A 320 12.28 -8.71 18.63
C SER A 320 12.78 -7.78 17.53
N TYR A 321 13.96 -7.24 17.70
CA TYR A 321 14.66 -6.46 16.68
C TYR A 321 15.77 -7.33 16.08
N ASP A 322 15.57 -7.83 14.91
CA ASP A 322 16.57 -8.50 14.08
C ASP A 322 17.02 -7.58 12.92
N GLN A 323 17.81 -8.11 12.01
CA GLN A 323 18.30 -7.37 10.85
C GLN A 323 17.20 -6.98 9.86
N ASN A 324 16.13 -7.79 9.73
CA ASN A 324 15.02 -7.50 8.83
C ASN A 324 14.16 -6.38 9.41
N ALA A 325 13.84 -6.46 10.71
CA ALA A 325 13.12 -5.41 11.42
C ALA A 325 13.84 -4.04 11.30
N LEU A 326 15.18 -4.04 11.35
CA LEU A 326 15.95 -2.81 11.15
C LEU A 326 15.82 -2.27 9.72
N ASP A 327 15.92 -3.14 8.70
CA ASP A 327 15.75 -2.74 7.31
C ASP A 327 14.35 -2.17 7.07
N ASP A 328 13.31 -2.79 7.64
CA ASP A 328 11.91 -2.35 7.54
C ASP A 328 11.65 -1.00 8.22
N ILE A 329 12.21 -0.79 9.42
CA ILE A 329 12.13 0.51 10.12
C ILE A 329 12.73 1.61 9.25
N ILE A 330 13.91 1.38 8.69
CA ILE A 330 14.56 2.36 7.81
C ILE A 330 13.69 2.63 6.57
N ALA A 331 13.23 1.60 5.88
CA ALA A 331 12.40 1.75 4.68
C ALA A 331 11.09 2.50 5.00
N GLY A 332 10.42 2.13 6.09
CA GLY A 332 9.19 2.78 6.53
C GLY A 332 9.35 4.27 6.82
N ASP A 333 10.49 4.66 7.40
CA ASP A 333 10.75 6.06 7.75
C ASP A 333 11.30 6.91 6.58
N MET A 334 11.55 6.29 5.42
CA MET A 334 11.92 7.05 4.21
C MET A 334 10.72 7.75 3.56
N TYR A 335 9.48 7.37 3.89
CA TYR A 335 8.29 7.97 3.30
C TYR A 335 8.12 9.46 3.59
N THR A 336 8.60 9.93 4.75
CA THR A 336 8.50 11.35 5.11
C THR A 336 9.71 11.83 5.89
N LYS A 337 10.14 13.06 5.60
CA LYS A 337 11.20 13.74 6.36
C LYS A 337 10.83 14.01 7.82
N ALA A 338 9.54 14.03 8.15
CA ALA A 338 9.07 14.14 9.53
C ALA A 338 9.51 12.95 10.41
N ASP A 339 9.80 11.79 9.79
CA ASP A 339 10.24 10.59 10.49
C ASP A 339 11.75 10.51 10.70
N PHE A 340 12.53 11.36 10.05
CA PHE A 340 14.00 11.30 10.10
C PHE A 340 14.54 11.45 11.51
N GLN A 341 13.97 12.34 12.34
CA GLN A 341 14.38 12.48 13.73
C GLN A 341 14.11 11.21 14.54
N SER A 342 12.91 10.66 14.41
CA SER A 342 12.53 9.43 15.11
C SER A 342 13.39 8.26 14.67
N LEU A 343 13.63 8.11 13.36
CA LEU A 343 14.54 7.09 12.83
C LEU A 343 15.95 7.20 13.43
N ALA A 344 16.51 8.42 13.47
CA ALA A 344 17.84 8.62 14.00
C ALA A 344 17.94 8.25 15.49
N ILE A 345 16.91 8.59 16.27
CA ILE A 345 16.81 8.21 17.68
C ILE A 345 16.68 6.69 17.84
N ASP A 346 15.87 6.03 16.98
CA ASP A 346 15.72 4.57 17.00
C ASP A 346 17.02 3.86 16.64
N LEU A 347 17.75 4.33 15.64
CA LEU A 347 19.05 3.77 15.26
C LEU A 347 20.08 3.91 16.39
N ALA A 348 20.11 5.06 17.09
CA ALA A 348 20.97 5.27 18.23
C ALA A 348 20.57 4.34 19.41
N PHE A 349 19.28 4.24 19.70
CA PHE A 349 18.75 3.35 20.73
C PHE A 349 19.08 1.88 20.46
N LEU A 350 18.81 1.37 19.26
CA LEU A 350 19.08 -0.03 18.88
C LEU A 350 20.58 -0.35 18.91
N ARG A 351 21.43 0.60 18.52
CA ARG A 351 22.89 0.47 18.64
C ARG A 351 23.30 0.30 20.10
N ASP A 352 22.78 1.14 20.99
CA ASP A 352 23.12 1.11 22.42
C ASP A 352 22.55 -0.12 23.11
N LEU A 353 21.37 -0.58 22.68
CA LEU A 353 20.71 -1.81 23.12
C LEU A 353 21.56 -3.03 22.74
N SER A 354 21.93 -3.17 21.45
CA SER A 354 22.78 -4.25 20.94
C SER A 354 24.14 -4.29 21.65
N ALA A 355 24.75 -3.11 21.88
CA ALA A 355 26.01 -3.02 22.62
C ALA A 355 25.85 -3.44 24.09
N ALA A 356 24.74 -3.09 24.76
CA ALA A 356 24.46 -3.52 26.13
C ALA A 356 24.27 -5.02 26.23
N GLN A 357 23.53 -5.60 25.27
CA GLN A 357 23.29 -7.05 25.16
C GLN A 357 24.60 -7.81 24.96
N THR A 358 25.48 -7.35 24.07
CA THR A 358 26.79 -7.97 23.79
C THR A 358 27.71 -7.96 25.02
N LYS A 359 27.70 -6.86 25.81
CA LYS A 359 28.61 -6.69 26.97
C LYS A 359 28.09 -7.30 28.27
N GLY A 360 26.78 -7.26 28.49
CA GLY A 360 26.16 -7.62 29.77
C GLY A 360 24.95 -8.54 29.68
N GLY A 361 24.70 -9.10 28.49
CA GLY A 361 23.60 -10.02 28.23
C GLY A 361 22.21 -9.37 28.22
N PRO A 362 21.13 -10.17 28.06
CA PRO A 362 19.76 -9.69 27.93
C PRO A 362 19.30 -8.77 29.07
N LYS A 363 19.73 -9.08 30.33
CA LYS A 363 19.37 -8.23 31.48
C LYS A 363 19.98 -6.81 31.39
N ALA A 364 21.11 -6.64 30.70
CA ALA A 364 21.70 -5.32 30.52
C ALA A 364 20.98 -4.55 29.42
N ALA A 365 20.50 -5.23 28.38
CA ALA A 365 19.66 -4.66 27.34
C ALA A 365 18.31 -4.24 27.93
N GLN A 366 17.62 -5.12 28.67
CA GLN A 366 16.33 -4.80 29.29
C GLN A 366 16.40 -3.55 30.19
N ARG A 367 17.45 -3.39 30.98
CA ARG A 367 17.62 -2.16 31.77
C ARG A 367 17.66 -0.87 30.94
N LYS A 368 18.03 -0.95 29.64
CA LYS A 368 17.95 0.20 28.74
C LYS A 368 16.52 0.54 28.37
N VAL A 369 15.67 -0.48 28.18
CA VAL A 369 14.24 -0.31 27.95
C VAL A 369 13.54 0.24 29.19
N ASP A 370 13.82 -0.37 30.35
CA ASP A 370 13.23 0.02 31.64
C ASP A 370 13.54 1.48 32.01
N ALA A 371 14.69 1.99 31.55
CA ALA A 371 15.10 3.38 31.76
C ALA A 371 14.40 4.39 30.83
N LEU A 372 13.66 3.93 29.82
CA LEU A 372 12.94 4.83 28.93
C LEU A 372 11.67 5.38 29.59
N PRO A 373 11.34 6.65 29.35
CA PRO A 373 10.02 7.18 29.71
C PRO A 373 8.89 6.34 29.09
N LEU A 374 7.78 6.18 29.80
CA LEU A 374 6.64 5.36 29.36
C LEU A 374 6.10 5.81 27.98
N ALA A 375 6.03 7.13 27.76
CA ALA A 375 5.64 7.69 26.45
C ALA A 375 6.55 7.19 25.30
N ARG A 376 7.86 7.09 25.56
CA ARG A 376 8.81 6.58 24.57
C ARG A 376 8.66 5.08 24.34
N GLN A 377 8.40 4.29 25.38
CA GLN A 377 8.07 2.87 25.22
C GLN A 377 6.82 2.68 24.37
N HIS A 378 5.75 3.44 24.62
CA HIS A 378 4.55 3.42 23.79
C HIS A 378 4.82 3.78 22.32
N GLU A 379 5.70 4.76 22.10
CA GLU A 379 6.08 5.15 20.74
C GLU A 379 6.82 4.02 20.02
N LEU A 380 7.83 3.42 20.65
CA LEU A 380 8.57 2.29 20.09
C LEU A 380 7.66 1.11 19.77
N VAL A 381 6.74 0.76 20.68
CA VAL A 381 5.73 -0.28 20.45
C VAL A 381 4.85 0.07 19.26
N ARG A 382 4.32 1.30 19.19
CA ARG A 382 3.50 1.74 18.04
C ARG A 382 4.27 1.67 16.73
N ARG A 383 5.55 2.04 16.72
CA ARG A 383 6.39 2.01 15.51
C ARG A 383 6.70 0.58 15.07
N ALA A 384 7.08 -0.27 16.01
CA ALA A 384 7.32 -1.69 15.75
C ALA A 384 6.07 -2.43 15.23
N THR A 385 4.88 -2.02 15.68
CA THR A 385 3.61 -2.62 15.23
C THR A 385 3.07 -2.04 13.92
N ARG A 386 3.62 -0.92 13.44
CA ARG A 386 3.29 -0.32 12.13
C ARG A 386 4.11 -0.90 10.98
N SER A 387 5.28 -1.47 11.28
CA SER A 387 6.06 -2.17 10.27
C SER A 387 5.28 -3.41 9.84
N THR A 388 4.71 -3.37 8.66
CA THR A 388 3.82 -4.41 8.11
C THR A 388 4.58 -5.66 7.68
N VAL A 389 5.90 -5.64 7.69
CA VAL A 389 6.76 -6.75 7.27
C VAL A 389 7.58 -7.22 8.47
N GLY A 390 7.20 -8.34 9.07
CA GLY A 390 8.06 -9.12 9.98
C GLY A 390 7.85 -8.97 11.49
N LEU A 391 7.29 -7.88 12.02
CA LEU A 391 7.07 -7.68 13.45
C LEU A 391 5.58 -7.87 13.81
N ARG A 392 5.09 -9.11 13.83
CA ARG A 392 3.76 -9.41 14.36
C ARG A 392 3.83 -9.58 15.89
N PRO A 393 3.07 -8.81 16.70
CA PRO A 393 2.81 -9.18 18.07
C PRO A 393 2.06 -10.53 18.06
N LEU A 394 2.61 -11.53 18.75
CA LEU A 394 1.94 -12.81 18.94
C LEU A 394 0.57 -12.55 19.62
N GLY A 395 -0.53 -12.83 18.93
CA GLY A 395 -1.87 -12.81 19.50
C GLY A 395 -2.88 -11.78 19.00
N ARG A 396 -2.66 -11.11 17.84
CA ARG A 396 -3.68 -10.22 17.26
C ARG A 396 -4.75 -10.96 16.45
N PRO A 397 -6.03 -10.47 16.47
CA PRO A 397 -7.10 -11.08 15.69
C PRO A 397 -6.94 -10.95 14.18
N PHE A 398 -7.64 -11.79 13.45
CA PHE A 398 -7.61 -12.09 12.00
C PHE A 398 -7.68 -10.89 11.04
N ALA A 399 -8.20 -9.74 11.46
CA ALA A 399 -8.46 -8.60 10.58
C ALA A 399 -7.24 -7.66 10.36
N ASP A 400 -6.13 -7.89 11.05
CA ASP A 400 -5.01 -6.94 11.05
C ASP A 400 -4.11 -7.01 9.80
N ASP A 401 -4.28 -8.02 8.92
CA ASP A 401 -3.51 -8.17 7.68
C ASP A 401 -4.28 -7.81 6.40
N ALA A 402 -5.49 -7.29 6.54
CA ALA A 402 -6.37 -7.04 5.39
C ALA A 402 -5.78 -6.03 4.38
N GLU A 403 -5.08 -5.00 4.84
CA GLU A 403 -4.40 -4.05 3.96
C GLU A 403 -3.27 -4.73 3.16
N ASP A 404 -2.43 -5.53 3.82
CA ASP A 404 -1.33 -6.26 3.19
C ASP A 404 -1.84 -7.32 2.23
N ALA A 405 -2.89 -8.06 2.63
CA ALA A 405 -3.55 -9.04 1.78
C ALA A 405 -4.18 -8.39 0.55
N THR A 406 -4.83 -7.23 0.72
CA THR A 406 -5.41 -6.45 -0.39
C THR A 406 -4.33 -5.87 -1.28
N PHE A 407 -3.25 -5.34 -0.71
CA PHE A 407 -2.08 -4.87 -1.47
C PHE A 407 -1.55 -5.98 -2.38
N THR A 408 -1.31 -7.15 -1.82
CA THR A 408 -0.85 -8.33 -2.55
C THR A 408 -1.85 -8.76 -3.62
N ALA A 409 -3.14 -8.86 -3.26
CA ALA A 409 -4.18 -9.26 -4.19
C ALA A 409 -4.30 -8.32 -5.39
N VAL A 410 -4.37 -7.01 -5.17
CA VAL A 410 -4.49 -6.02 -6.26
C VAL A 410 -3.25 -6.03 -7.14
N THR A 411 -2.05 -5.97 -6.56
CA THR A 411 -0.81 -5.91 -7.35
C THR A 411 -0.57 -7.17 -8.17
N CYS A 412 -0.95 -8.34 -7.66
CA CYS A 412 -0.78 -9.60 -8.37
C CYS A 412 -1.94 -9.95 -9.32
N ASN A 413 -3.16 -9.46 -9.07
CA ASN A 413 -4.32 -9.73 -9.93
C ASN A 413 -4.40 -8.78 -11.13
N ASP A 414 -4.01 -7.50 -10.97
CA ASP A 414 -4.28 -6.45 -11.95
C ASP A 414 -3.46 -6.61 -13.25
N THR A 415 -2.19 -6.95 -13.13
CA THR A 415 -1.25 -6.96 -14.27
C THR A 415 -0.35 -8.18 -14.25
N PRO A 416 0.15 -8.62 -15.43
CA PRO A 416 1.04 -9.76 -15.49
C PRO A 416 2.38 -9.48 -14.80
N TRP A 417 2.89 -10.51 -14.14
CA TRP A 417 4.23 -10.53 -13.55
C TRP A 417 5.09 -11.60 -14.24
N PRO A 418 6.40 -11.38 -14.37
CA PRO A 418 7.32 -12.47 -14.72
C PRO A 418 7.18 -13.58 -13.69
N GLN A 419 7.20 -14.84 -14.15
CA GLN A 419 6.92 -15.97 -13.28
C GLN A 419 8.18 -16.73 -12.89
N GLY A 420 8.14 -17.29 -11.68
CA GLY A 420 9.07 -18.28 -11.18
C GLY A 420 10.24 -17.73 -10.37
N ARG A 421 10.81 -18.63 -9.60
CA ARG A 421 11.92 -18.41 -8.67
C ARG A 421 13.14 -17.80 -9.35
N GLU A 422 13.53 -18.35 -10.51
CA GLU A 422 14.75 -17.93 -11.20
C GLU A 422 14.76 -16.44 -11.51
N TYR A 423 13.62 -15.89 -11.94
CA TYR A 423 13.49 -14.45 -12.18
C TYR A 423 13.69 -13.63 -10.91
N GLY A 424 13.04 -14.01 -9.80
CA GLY A 424 13.17 -13.34 -8.50
C GLY A 424 14.61 -13.35 -7.99
N ASP A 425 15.27 -14.52 -8.02
CA ASP A 425 16.64 -14.67 -7.55
C ASP A 425 17.65 -13.90 -8.40
N GLN A 426 17.50 -13.88 -9.73
CA GLN A 426 18.32 -13.07 -10.64
C GLN A 426 18.09 -11.56 -10.41
N LEU A 427 16.85 -11.16 -10.18
CA LEU A 427 16.50 -9.76 -9.87
C LEU A 427 17.15 -9.30 -8.57
N ALA A 428 17.03 -10.07 -7.49
CA ALA A 428 17.66 -9.80 -6.20
C ALA A 428 19.19 -9.76 -6.32
N ALA A 429 19.81 -10.70 -7.02
CA ALA A 429 21.25 -10.72 -7.25
C ALA A 429 21.74 -9.50 -8.06
N ARG A 430 20.93 -8.97 -8.95
CA ARG A 430 21.25 -7.78 -9.75
C ARG A 430 21.10 -6.46 -8.98
N LEU A 431 20.02 -6.35 -8.17
CA LEU A 431 19.65 -5.10 -7.49
C LEU A 431 20.25 -5.00 -6.09
N GLY A 432 20.36 -6.12 -5.36
CA GLY A 432 20.83 -6.16 -3.99
C GLY A 432 22.20 -5.52 -3.75
N PRO A 433 23.23 -5.81 -4.56
CA PRO A 433 24.55 -5.18 -4.39
C PRO A 433 24.54 -3.67 -4.60
N LYS A 434 23.61 -3.16 -5.42
CA LYS A 434 23.51 -1.73 -5.75
C LYS A 434 22.63 -0.98 -4.76
N TYR A 435 21.57 -1.61 -4.31
CA TYR A 435 20.51 -1.03 -3.48
C TYR A 435 20.18 -1.98 -2.32
N PRO A 436 21.12 -2.15 -1.37
CA PRO A 436 21.04 -3.20 -0.36
C PRO A 436 19.83 -3.09 0.58
N LEU A 437 19.23 -1.91 0.75
CA LEU A 437 18.09 -1.74 1.65
C LEU A 437 16.89 -2.60 1.23
N LEU A 438 16.49 -2.56 -0.05
CA LEU A 438 15.33 -3.33 -0.57
C LEU A 438 15.68 -4.29 -1.72
N GLY A 439 16.82 -4.08 -2.38
CA GLY A 439 17.13 -4.80 -3.60
C GLY A 439 17.32 -6.32 -3.44
N TRP A 440 17.78 -6.77 -2.27
CA TRP A 440 17.92 -8.19 -1.98
C TRP A 440 16.59 -8.89 -1.76
N GLY A 441 15.58 -8.20 -1.16
CA GLY A 441 14.23 -8.73 -0.92
C GLY A 441 13.35 -8.83 -2.17
N MET A 442 13.87 -8.50 -3.35
CA MET A 442 13.06 -8.56 -4.58
C MET A 442 12.60 -9.98 -4.95
N ASN A 443 13.21 -11.04 -4.42
CA ASN A 443 12.77 -12.41 -4.60
C ASN A 443 11.66 -12.87 -3.64
N GLU A 444 11.29 -12.03 -2.67
CA GLU A 444 10.20 -12.31 -1.71
C GLU A 444 8.82 -12.05 -2.29
N ASN A 445 8.73 -11.46 -3.50
CA ASN A 445 7.47 -11.02 -4.05
C ASN A 445 6.58 -12.22 -4.48
N PRO A 446 5.39 -12.42 -3.84
CA PRO A 446 4.51 -13.54 -4.15
C PRO A 446 3.90 -13.47 -5.55
N CYS A 447 3.91 -12.32 -6.22
CA CYS A 447 3.38 -12.18 -7.58
C CYS A 447 4.19 -13.01 -8.61
N PHE A 448 5.44 -13.40 -8.32
CA PHE A 448 6.20 -14.32 -9.18
C PHE A 448 5.65 -15.75 -9.18
N TYR A 449 4.77 -16.08 -8.24
CA TYR A 449 4.12 -17.38 -8.09
C TYR A 449 2.59 -17.28 -8.17
N TRP A 450 2.08 -16.13 -8.65
CA TRP A 450 0.66 -15.87 -8.75
C TRP A 450 0.15 -16.35 -10.10
N ASP A 451 -0.28 -17.63 -10.17
CA ASP A 451 -0.63 -18.34 -11.41
C ASP A 451 -2.05 -18.04 -11.91
N ARG A 452 -2.63 -16.90 -11.54
CA ARG A 452 -3.88 -16.41 -12.13
C ARG A 452 -3.60 -15.70 -13.44
N PRO A 453 -4.51 -15.83 -14.44
CA PRO A 453 -4.49 -14.94 -15.58
C PRO A 453 -4.60 -13.49 -15.10
N ALA A 454 -3.70 -12.63 -15.56
CA ALA A 454 -3.83 -11.20 -15.33
C ALA A 454 -5.10 -10.67 -16.01
N LEU A 455 -5.66 -9.61 -15.42
CA LEU A 455 -6.80 -8.93 -16.02
C LEU A 455 -6.39 -8.20 -17.31
N GLU A 456 -7.22 -8.28 -18.33
CA GLU A 456 -7.06 -7.47 -19.53
C GLU A 456 -7.73 -6.10 -19.33
N MET A 457 -7.11 -5.25 -18.52
CA MET A 457 -7.62 -3.89 -18.28
C MET A 457 -7.16 -2.93 -19.39
N PRO A 458 -8.01 -1.97 -19.81
CA PRO A 458 -7.61 -0.95 -20.76
C PRO A 458 -6.53 -0.05 -20.15
N VAL A 459 -5.41 0.12 -20.85
CA VAL A 459 -4.33 0.99 -20.39
C VAL A 459 -4.78 2.46 -20.36
N PRO A 460 -4.61 3.18 -19.24
CA PRO A 460 -4.95 4.59 -19.14
C PRO A 460 -4.15 5.44 -20.13
N THR A 461 -4.84 6.20 -20.98
CA THR A 461 -4.23 7.06 -22.02
C THR A 461 -4.51 8.54 -21.85
N GLY A 462 -5.48 8.92 -21.03
CA GLY A 462 -5.91 10.30 -20.82
C GLY A 462 -6.62 10.95 -22.04
N LYS A 463 -6.74 10.26 -23.17
CA LYS A 463 -7.33 10.82 -24.39
C LYS A 463 -8.81 11.14 -24.19
N GLY A 464 -9.20 12.39 -24.54
CA GLY A 464 -10.60 12.83 -24.45
C GLY A 464 -11.07 13.14 -23.01
N LEU A 465 -10.19 13.10 -22.03
CA LEU A 465 -10.50 13.40 -20.63
C LEU A 465 -10.23 14.88 -20.30
N PRO A 466 -10.86 15.41 -19.23
CA PRO A 466 -10.43 16.67 -18.63
C PRO A 466 -8.96 16.60 -18.18
N THR A 467 -8.32 17.77 -18.04
CA THR A 467 -6.95 17.83 -17.54
C THR A 467 -6.82 17.18 -16.17
N THR A 468 -5.85 16.29 -16.02
CA THR A 468 -5.46 15.68 -14.74
C THR A 468 -4.20 16.37 -14.22
N LEU A 469 -4.21 16.78 -12.95
CA LEU A 469 -3.05 17.35 -12.29
C LEU A 469 -2.27 16.23 -11.57
N MET A 470 -1.05 15.98 -12.03
CA MET A 470 -0.10 15.05 -11.40
C MET A 470 0.86 15.84 -10.51
N VAL A 471 1.14 15.35 -9.31
CA VAL A 471 2.04 16.00 -8.33
C VAL A 471 3.12 15.00 -7.95
N GLN A 472 4.39 15.45 -7.87
CA GLN A 472 5.49 14.53 -7.64
C GLN A 472 6.68 15.16 -6.92
N SER A 473 7.12 14.57 -5.82
CA SER A 473 8.40 14.87 -5.18
C SER A 473 9.57 14.27 -5.98
N VAL A 474 10.68 14.98 -6.07
CA VAL A 474 11.85 14.52 -6.87
C VAL A 474 12.51 13.29 -6.23
N HIS A 475 12.57 13.22 -4.90
CA HIS A 475 13.20 12.13 -4.16
C HIS A 475 12.22 11.16 -3.52
N ASP A 476 10.97 11.11 -4.01
CA ASP A 476 9.96 10.14 -3.56
C ASP A 476 10.52 8.70 -3.59
N PRO A 477 10.52 7.97 -2.47
CA PRO A 477 11.10 6.64 -2.40
C PRO A 477 10.18 5.54 -2.95
N ALA A 478 8.87 5.68 -2.79
CA ALA A 478 7.91 4.63 -3.12
C ALA A 478 7.40 4.72 -4.56
N THR A 479 7.19 5.96 -5.06
CA THR A 479 6.79 6.26 -6.43
C THR A 479 7.72 7.31 -7.02
N SER A 480 8.82 6.83 -7.60
CA SER A 480 9.91 7.72 -8.04
C SER A 480 9.49 8.68 -9.15
N LEU A 481 10.17 9.83 -9.24
CA LEU A 481 9.96 10.82 -10.32
C LEU A 481 10.00 10.18 -11.72
N SER A 482 10.80 9.14 -11.94
CA SER A 482 10.88 8.46 -13.24
C SER A 482 9.56 7.77 -13.60
N LEU A 483 8.83 7.21 -12.63
CA LEU A 483 7.51 6.63 -12.84
C LEU A 483 6.48 7.70 -13.20
N ALA A 484 6.43 8.78 -12.42
CA ALA A 484 5.55 9.93 -12.68
C ALA A 484 5.80 10.55 -14.06
N THR A 485 7.06 10.74 -14.43
CA THR A 485 7.45 11.29 -15.74
C THR A 485 7.05 10.34 -16.88
N SER A 486 7.24 9.02 -16.70
CA SER A 486 6.85 8.02 -17.67
C SER A 486 5.34 7.99 -17.87
N ALA A 487 4.56 8.03 -16.78
CA ALA A 487 3.10 8.11 -16.84
C ALA A 487 2.64 9.41 -17.49
N HIS A 488 3.19 10.55 -17.09
CA HIS A 488 2.85 11.86 -17.64
C HIS A 488 3.04 11.93 -19.16
N HIS A 489 4.15 11.41 -19.68
CA HIS A 489 4.42 11.41 -21.14
C HIS A 489 3.44 10.55 -21.93
N ARG A 490 2.81 9.54 -21.31
CA ARG A 490 1.87 8.64 -21.98
C ARG A 490 0.40 8.99 -21.71
N TYR A 491 0.14 9.82 -20.70
CA TYR A 491 -1.20 10.19 -20.30
C TYR A 491 -1.57 11.58 -20.84
N ALA A 492 -2.30 11.59 -21.93
CA ALA A 492 -2.66 12.80 -22.65
C ALA A 492 -3.43 13.80 -21.76
N GLY A 493 -3.14 15.09 -21.90
CA GLY A 493 -3.84 16.14 -21.16
C GLY A 493 -3.43 16.30 -19.70
N SER A 494 -2.49 15.51 -19.19
CA SER A 494 -1.96 15.71 -17.83
C SER A 494 -1.08 16.96 -17.72
N ARG A 495 -0.94 17.47 -16.50
CA ARG A 495 0.02 18.49 -16.11
C ARG A 495 0.81 18.01 -14.93
N LEU A 496 2.13 18.09 -14.98
CA LEU A 496 3.01 17.65 -13.91
C LEU A 496 3.48 18.84 -13.07
N LEU A 497 3.19 18.76 -11.77
CA LEU A 497 3.74 19.66 -10.74
C LEU A 497 4.84 18.92 -10.00
N THR A 498 6.10 19.33 -10.22
CA THR A 498 7.27 18.71 -9.59
C THR A 498 7.72 19.52 -8.37
N ILE A 499 8.00 18.84 -7.25
CA ILE A 499 8.52 19.50 -6.06
C ILE A 499 10.01 19.23 -5.95
N THR A 500 10.82 20.25 -6.26
CA THR A 500 12.28 20.15 -6.29
C THR A 500 12.88 20.22 -4.89
N GLY A 501 13.88 19.38 -4.59
CA GLY A 501 14.47 19.30 -3.25
C GLY A 501 13.52 18.76 -2.19
N GLU A 502 12.54 17.97 -2.60
CA GLU A 502 11.57 17.30 -1.75
C GLU A 502 11.59 15.79 -2.02
N GLY A 503 11.34 15.00 -0.97
CA GLY A 503 11.33 13.56 -1.06
C GLY A 503 10.17 12.91 -0.34
N ASP A 504 9.27 13.67 0.26
CA ASP A 504 8.11 13.09 0.95
C ASP A 504 7.16 12.45 -0.06
N HIS A 505 6.69 11.26 0.30
CA HIS A 505 5.65 10.53 -0.41
C HIS A 505 4.29 11.08 0.02
N GLY A 506 3.56 11.68 -0.93
CA GLY A 506 2.37 12.49 -0.65
C GLY A 506 2.74 13.94 -0.31
N VAL A 507 2.28 14.89 -1.13
CA VAL A 507 2.62 16.32 -1.02
C VAL A 507 1.43 17.16 -0.60
N TYR A 508 0.27 16.92 -1.20
CA TYR A 508 -0.92 17.74 -0.96
C TYR A 508 -1.45 17.56 0.48
N GLY A 509 -1.70 18.67 1.13
CA GLY A 509 -2.26 18.71 2.48
C GLY A 509 -1.27 19.11 3.56
N GLY A 510 -0.31 19.99 3.23
CA GLY A 510 0.53 20.70 4.19
C GLY A 510 2.03 20.45 4.10
N VAL A 511 2.50 19.59 3.17
CA VAL A 511 3.95 19.40 2.97
C VAL A 511 4.57 20.57 2.24
N ASN A 512 3.84 21.16 1.26
CA ASN A 512 4.35 22.26 0.47
C ASN A 512 3.26 23.28 0.15
N LYS A 513 3.38 24.49 0.71
CA LYS A 513 2.39 25.57 0.53
C LYS A 513 2.21 26.03 -0.91
N CYS A 514 3.26 25.99 -1.73
CA CYS A 514 3.19 26.33 -3.16
C CYS A 514 2.34 25.28 -3.90
N ALA A 515 2.58 24.00 -3.64
CA ALA A 515 1.80 22.91 -4.22
C ALA A 515 0.33 22.98 -3.76
N ASP A 516 0.08 23.13 -2.46
CA ASP A 516 -1.26 23.24 -1.91
C ASP A 516 -2.07 24.37 -2.56
N LYS A 517 -1.45 25.53 -2.80
CA LYS A 517 -2.10 26.65 -3.47
C LYS A 517 -2.51 26.31 -4.92
N ILE A 518 -1.64 25.66 -5.68
CA ILE A 518 -1.91 25.27 -7.07
C ILE A 518 -3.02 24.22 -7.12
N ILE A 519 -2.93 23.19 -6.27
CA ILE A 519 -3.89 22.10 -6.20
C ILE A 519 -5.27 22.62 -5.76
N ASN A 520 -5.32 23.44 -4.69
CA ASN A 520 -6.56 24.07 -4.22
C ASN A 520 -7.19 24.95 -5.30
N THR A 521 -6.40 25.71 -6.06
CA THR A 521 -6.93 26.51 -7.17
C THR A 521 -7.55 25.61 -8.22
N PHE A 522 -6.87 24.53 -8.62
CA PHE A 522 -7.41 23.58 -9.59
C PHE A 522 -8.70 22.91 -9.07
N LEU A 523 -8.70 22.41 -7.84
CA LEU A 523 -9.87 21.73 -7.25
C LEU A 523 -11.06 22.67 -7.06
N THR A 524 -10.86 23.94 -6.76
CA THR A 524 -11.96 24.90 -6.53
C THR A 524 -12.48 25.55 -7.81
N THR A 525 -11.60 25.88 -8.75
CA THR A 525 -11.98 26.64 -9.97
C THR A 525 -12.09 25.77 -11.22
N GLY A 526 -11.39 24.63 -11.26
CA GLY A 526 -11.22 23.80 -12.47
C GLY A 526 -10.16 24.33 -13.43
N VAL A 527 -9.49 25.43 -13.09
CA VAL A 527 -8.43 25.99 -13.93
C VAL A 527 -7.12 25.25 -13.68
N ALA A 528 -6.77 24.38 -14.60
CA ALA A 528 -5.49 23.66 -14.57
C ALA A 528 -4.34 24.59 -14.98
N PRO A 529 -3.10 24.34 -14.53
CA PRO A 529 -1.92 25.02 -15.04
C PRO A 529 -1.81 24.88 -16.58
N ALA A 530 -1.45 25.97 -17.25
CA ALA A 530 -1.30 25.97 -18.73
C ALA A 530 -0.14 25.07 -19.20
N LYS A 531 0.86 24.87 -18.35
CA LYS A 531 2.05 24.04 -18.60
C LYS A 531 2.46 23.34 -17.31
N ASP A 532 3.40 22.42 -17.39
CA ASP A 532 4.04 21.83 -16.23
C ASP A 532 4.70 22.89 -15.36
N LEU A 533 4.65 22.68 -14.06
CA LEU A 533 5.14 23.62 -13.05
C LEU A 533 6.11 22.93 -12.09
N SER A 534 6.86 23.75 -11.37
CA SER A 534 7.66 23.28 -10.23
C SER A 534 7.48 24.20 -9.03
N CYS A 535 7.48 23.59 -7.83
CA CYS A 535 7.61 24.27 -6.56
C CYS A 535 8.93 23.85 -5.90
N LYS A 536 9.51 24.72 -5.09
CA LYS A 536 10.68 24.39 -4.28
C LYS A 536 10.19 23.70 -3.00
N GLY A 537 10.82 22.60 -2.60
CA GLY A 537 10.61 21.94 -1.33
C GLY A 537 11.03 22.79 -0.13
N GLU A 538 10.45 22.55 1.03
CA GLU A 538 10.70 23.34 2.24
C GLU A 538 11.95 22.88 3.00
N GLY A 539 12.64 21.82 2.51
CA GLY A 539 13.82 21.24 3.13
C GLY A 539 13.49 20.29 4.31
N ILE A 540 14.52 19.70 4.87
CA ILE A 540 14.40 18.78 6.01
C ILE A 540 14.61 19.60 7.28
N PRO A 541 13.68 19.59 8.25
CA PRO A 541 13.79 20.36 9.48
C PRO A 541 14.99 19.87 10.33
N ALA A 542 15.59 20.79 11.08
CA ALA A 542 16.58 20.41 12.08
C ALA A 542 15.90 19.60 13.22
N PRO A 543 16.62 18.68 13.89
CA PRO A 543 16.06 17.95 15.02
C PRO A 543 15.66 18.91 16.14
N SER A 544 14.41 18.79 16.60
CA SER A 544 13.90 19.51 17.78
C SER A 544 14.34 18.82 19.07
N VAL A 545 14.36 19.56 20.18
CA VAL A 545 14.50 18.96 21.49
C VAL A 545 13.19 18.24 21.85
N PRO A 546 13.21 17.03 22.46
CA PRO A 546 12.01 16.20 22.67
C PRO A 546 11.02 16.72 23.72
N ASP A 547 10.84 18.01 23.94
CA ASP A 547 10.02 18.56 25.03
C ASP A 547 8.76 19.32 24.57
N SER A 548 8.32 19.19 23.33
CA SER A 548 7.02 19.73 22.91
C SER A 548 6.19 18.63 22.27
N GLU A 549 4.99 18.44 22.81
CA GLU A 549 3.85 17.81 22.15
C GLU A 549 3.44 18.62 20.89
N ASP A 550 4.40 18.96 20.06
CA ASP A 550 4.09 19.47 18.74
C ASP A 550 3.89 18.24 17.84
N ASP A 551 2.62 17.82 17.75
CA ASP A 551 2.11 16.99 16.69
C ASP A 551 2.29 17.74 15.37
N GLY A 552 3.55 18.05 15.09
CA GLY A 552 4.00 18.73 13.88
C GLY A 552 3.37 18.08 12.67
N ALA A 553 2.95 18.91 11.76
CA ALA A 553 2.31 18.61 10.51
C ALA A 553 2.86 17.32 9.87
N GLY A 554 2.36 16.15 10.34
CA GLY A 554 2.70 14.85 9.78
C GLY A 554 2.36 14.82 8.31
N ALA A 555 3.12 14.05 7.53
CA ALA A 555 2.83 13.87 6.11
C ALA A 555 1.35 13.51 5.88
N PRO A 556 0.76 13.90 4.75
CA PRO A 556 -0.66 13.69 4.46
C PRO A 556 -1.14 12.27 4.75
N LEU A 557 -0.36 11.26 4.35
CA LEU A 557 -0.74 9.85 4.55
C LEU A 557 -0.81 9.45 6.03
N ARG A 558 0.01 10.04 6.92
CA ARG A 558 -0.10 9.83 8.37
C ARG A 558 -1.36 10.44 8.96
N ARG A 559 -1.73 11.64 8.53
CA ARG A 559 -3.00 12.28 8.94
C ARG A 559 -4.20 11.46 8.48
N ILE A 560 -4.15 10.97 7.23
CA ILE A 560 -5.20 10.10 6.69
C ILE A 560 -5.34 8.84 7.53
N ALA A 561 -4.24 8.17 7.88
CA ALA A 561 -4.26 6.98 8.73
C ALA A 561 -4.82 7.28 10.13
N GLY A 562 -4.51 8.44 10.71
CA GLY A 562 -5.10 8.91 11.96
C GLY A 562 -6.61 9.02 11.87
N PHE A 563 -7.13 9.76 10.88
CA PHE A 563 -8.56 9.89 10.64
C PHE A 563 -9.24 8.56 10.34
N THR A 564 -8.62 7.67 9.59
CA THR A 564 -9.19 6.33 9.31
C THR A 564 -9.38 5.53 10.59
N LYS A 565 -8.41 5.55 11.50
CA LYS A 565 -8.50 4.85 12.78
C LYS A 565 -9.62 5.41 13.67
N GLU A 566 -9.82 6.73 13.68
CA GLU A 566 -10.91 7.37 14.41
C GLU A 566 -12.29 7.01 13.85
N VAL A 567 -12.41 6.91 12.53
CA VAL A 567 -13.68 6.63 11.85
C VAL A 567 -14.05 5.15 11.89
N SER A 568 -13.09 4.24 11.78
CA SER A 568 -13.30 2.79 11.65
C SER A 568 -14.00 2.17 12.87
N GLY A 569 -13.68 2.64 14.08
CA GLY A 569 -14.25 2.10 15.32
C GLY A 569 -15.76 2.31 15.51
N TYR A 570 -16.44 3.05 14.64
CA TYR A 570 -17.87 3.37 14.76
C TYR A 570 -18.79 2.50 13.89
N LEU A 571 -18.23 1.68 13.00
CA LEU A 571 -19.01 0.81 12.10
C LEU A 571 -19.15 -0.63 12.61
N GLN A 572 -18.44 -0.96 13.68
CA GLN A 572 -18.59 -2.22 14.39
C GLN A 572 -19.74 -2.07 15.37
#